data_8b4765772c54274af8f4649d4929b939
#
_entry.id   8b4765772c54274af8f4649d4929b939
#
_cell.length_a   1.000
_cell.length_b   1.000
_cell.length_c   1.000
_cell.angle_alpha   90.00
_cell.angle_beta   90.00
_cell.angle_gamma   90.00
#
_symmetry.space_group_name_H-M   'P 1'
#
loop_
_entity.id
_entity.type
_entity.pdbx_description
1 polymer ?
#
loop_
_entity_poly.entity_id
_entity_poly.type
_entity_poly.pdbx_seq_one_letter_code
_entity_poly.pdbx_strand_id
1 'polypeptide(L)'
;SIGVSSYPKKAINKHQLINTADDALYRAKSFNRNRVELYRSVLDDLSENMDINKDTVRSLKAFISMINIKDRYTYAHTERVVIYTKYFGEYLDLTKAEKIRLQVSAYLHDIGKLEIPDDVLNKKEKLTESERQMFINHPQAGVDLIKDIKQLDEFKPIIKHHHERYDGKGYPSGLKRTEIPYLSRILTIADSFDAMTSNRPYNKVKTQEEGIKELRDNAGTQFDPDLVEKFIDMLDKYKDKF
;
A
#
# COMPACT_ATOMS: atom_id res chain seq x y z
N SER A 1 6.02 -22.61 -8.85
CA SER A 1 4.94 -21.77 -8.27
C SER A 1 3.79 -21.67 -9.24
N ILE A 2 2.57 -21.79 -8.76
CA ILE A 2 1.35 -21.71 -9.55
C ILE A 2 0.40 -20.74 -8.85
N GLY A 3 -0.10 -19.75 -9.59
CA GLY A 3 -1.20 -18.87 -9.14
C GLY A 3 -2.51 -19.34 -9.76
N VAL A 4 -3.57 -19.39 -8.98
CA VAL A 4 -4.89 -19.84 -9.41
C VAL A 4 -5.95 -18.79 -9.09
N SER A 5 -6.77 -18.45 -10.05
CA SER A 5 -7.96 -17.64 -9.87
C SER A 5 -9.19 -18.33 -10.46
N SER A 6 -10.39 -17.84 -10.16
CA SER A 6 -11.63 -18.46 -10.61
C SER A 6 -12.68 -17.43 -11.03
N TYR A 7 -13.37 -17.74 -12.14
CA TYR A 7 -14.56 -17.03 -12.59
C TYR A 7 -15.81 -17.82 -12.18
N PRO A 8 -16.91 -17.18 -11.79
CA PRO A 8 -17.09 -15.73 -11.54
C PRO A 8 -16.73 -15.30 -10.09
N LYS A 9 -16.27 -16.23 -9.24
CA LYS A 9 -16.12 -15.99 -7.79
C LYS A 9 -15.03 -14.96 -7.46
N LYS A 10 -13.91 -14.97 -8.19
CA LYS A 10 -12.74 -14.11 -7.90
C LYS A 10 -12.44 -13.10 -9.02
N ALA A 11 -13.08 -13.23 -10.16
CA ALA A 11 -12.95 -12.33 -11.30
C ALA A 11 -14.27 -12.26 -12.06
N ILE A 12 -14.60 -11.08 -12.60
CA ILE A 12 -15.84 -10.84 -13.35
C ILE A 12 -15.63 -10.74 -14.86
N ASN A 13 -14.39 -10.71 -15.32
CA ASN A 13 -14.01 -10.68 -16.72
C ASN A 13 -12.65 -11.32 -16.97
N LYS A 14 -12.28 -11.52 -18.24
CA LYS A 14 -11.02 -12.16 -18.65
C LYS A 14 -9.77 -11.44 -18.13
N HIS A 15 -9.74 -10.12 -18.19
CA HIS A 15 -8.58 -9.34 -17.76
C HIS A 15 -8.36 -9.47 -16.24
N GLN A 16 -9.44 -9.36 -15.48
CA GLN A 16 -9.38 -9.54 -14.04
C GLN A 16 -8.98 -10.97 -13.66
N LEU A 17 -9.47 -11.99 -14.39
CA LEU A 17 -9.10 -13.38 -14.14
C LEU A 17 -7.59 -13.62 -14.32
N ILE A 18 -7.01 -13.06 -15.38
CA ILE A 18 -5.57 -13.15 -15.63
C ILE A 18 -4.80 -12.40 -14.54
N ASN A 19 -5.18 -11.17 -14.23
CA ASN A 19 -4.49 -10.36 -13.24
C ASN A 19 -4.50 -11.02 -11.84
N THR A 20 -5.66 -11.51 -11.41
CA THR A 20 -5.78 -12.18 -10.10
C THR A 20 -5.02 -13.52 -10.05
N ALA A 21 -4.90 -14.24 -11.17
CA ALA A 21 -4.05 -15.42 -11.25
C ALA A 21 -2.56 -15.06 -11.21
N ASP A 22 -2.15 -13.96 -11.83
CA ASP A 22 -0.77 -13.44 -11.78
C ASP A 22 -0.42 -12.95 -10.38
N ASP A 23 -1.34 -12.29 -9.67
CA ASP A 23 -1.15 -11.89 -8.27
C ASP A 23 -0.93 -13.10 -7.37
N ALA A 24 -1.75 -14.15 -7.53
CA ALA A 24 -1.58 -15.40 -6.81
C ALA A 24 -0.24 -16.08 -7.17
N LEU A 25 0.18 -16.03 -8.42
CA LEU A 25 1.48 -16.55 -8.85
C LEU A 25 2.63 -15.74 -8.24
N TYR A 26 2.49 -14.42 -8.19
CA TYR A 26 3.46 -13.55 -7.54
C TYR A 26 3.60 -13.92 -6.05
N ARG A 27 2.48 -14.06 -5.32
CA ARG A 27 2.49 -14.56 -3.94
C ARG A 27 3.17 -15.91 -3.83
N ALA A 28 2.84 -16.88 -4.71
CA ALA A 28 3.48 -18.20 -4.70
C ALA A 28 5.01 -18.13 -4.90
N LYS A 29 5.50 -17.13 -5.65
CA LYS A 29 6.93 -16.89 -5.86
C LYS A 29 7.58 -16.17 -4.67
N SER A 30 6.89 -15.25 -4.05
CA SER A 30 7.36 -14.48 -2.88
C SER A 30 7.36 -15.33 -1.60
N PHE A 31 6.42 -16.28 -1.48
CA PHE A 31 6.33 -17.22 -0.35
C PHE A 31 7.09 -18.52 -0.62
N ASN A 32 8.42 -18.48 -0.69
CA ASN A 32 9.31 -19.66 -0.80
C ASN A 32 9.09 -20.56 -2.02
N ARG A 33 8.42 -20.10 -3.07
CA ARG A 33 8.20 -20.86 -4.32
C ARG A 33 7.60 -22.26 -4.09
N ASN A 34 7.62 -23.14 -5.08
CA ASN A 34 7.18 -24.56 -5.03
C ASN A 34 5.82 -24.80 -4.34
N ARG A 35 4.85 -23.88 -4.55
CA ARG A 35 3.51 -23.95 -3.98
C ARG A 35 2.44 -23.48 -4.98
N VAL A 36 1.22 -23.87 -4.71
CA VAL A 36 0.02 -23.37 -5.38
C VAL A 36 -0.66 -22.35 -4.49
N GLU A 37 -0.85 -21.13 -4.97
CA GLU A 37 -1.62 -20.08 -4.28
C GLU A 37 -2.92 -19.86 -5.01
N LEU A 38 -4.02 -19.92 -4.27
CA LEU A 38 -5.33 -19.49 -4.74
C LEU A 38 -5.45 -17.99 -4.48
N TYR A 39 -5.87 -17.23 -5.49
CA TYR A 39 -6.13 -15.81 -5.30
C TYR A 39 -7.11 -15.58 -4.15
N ARG A 40 -6.65 -14.86 -3.15
CA ARG A 40 -7.46 -14.28 -2.08
C ARG A 40 -7.13 -12.79 -2.05
N SER A 41 -8.15 -11.95 -2.21
CA SER A 41 -7.96 -10.54 -1.91
C SER A 41 -7.70 -10.41 -0.41
N VAL A 42 -6.75 -9.56 -0.01
CA VAL A 42 -6.59 -9.24 1.42
C VAL A 42 -7.87 -8.61 1.98
N LEU A 43 -8.70 -8.00 1.14
CA LEU A 43 -10.05 -7.56 1.53
C LEU A 43 -10.98 -8.72 1.89
N ASP A 44 -10.82 -9.90 1.29
CA ASP A 44 -11.57 -11.08 1.71
C ASP A 44 -11.12 -11.50 3.11
N ASP A 45 -9.79 -11.51 3.37
CA ASP A 45 -9.23 -11.78 4.68
C ASP A 45 -9.64 -10.72 5.72
N LEU A 46 -9.69 -9.44 5.35
CA LEU A 46 -10.18 -8.35 6.19
C LEU A 46 -11.67 -8.51 6.50
N SER A 47 -12.49 -8.91 5.52
CA SER A 47 -13.94 -9.10 5.71
C SER A 47 -14.29 -10.32 6.55
N GLU A 48 -13.46 -11.36 6.52
CA GLU A 48 -13.67 -12.60 7.28
C GLU A 48 -13.15 -12.49 8.72
N ASN A 49 -12.05 -11.73 8.93
CA ASN A 49 -11.37 -11.66 10.22
C ASN A 49 -11.63 -10.36 11.01
N MET A 50 -12.32 -9.42 10.42
CA MET A 50 -12.59 -8.11 11.00
C MET A 50 -14.09 -7.83 11.00
N ASP A 51 -14.56 -7.24 12.08
CA ASP A 51 -15.94 -6.79 12.25
C ASP A 51 -16.21 -5.50 11.45
N ILE A 52 -15.87 -5.54 10.15
CA ILE A 52 -16.12 -4.44 9.23
C ILE A 52 -17.49 -4.66 8.59
N ASN A 53 -18.32 -3.63 8.59
CA ASN A 53 -19.62 -3.64 7.92
C ASN A 53 -19.46 -4.08 6.46
N LYS A 54 -20.29 -5.01 6.01
CA LYS A 54 -20.29 -5.56 4.63
C LYS A 54 -20.39 -4.47 3.56
N ASP A 55 -21.08 -3.38 3.83
CA ASP A 55 -21.23 -2.27 2.89
C ASP A 55 -19.94 -1.47 2.76
N THR A 56 -19.20 -1.28 3.85
CA THR A 56 -17.84 -0.69 3.82
C THR A 56 -16.90 -1.57 2.98
N VAL A 57 -16.92 -2.90 3.17
CA VAL A 57 -16.12 -3.83 2.37
C VAL A 57 -16.48 -3.75 0.89
N ARG A 58 -17.78 -3.62 0.54
CA ARG A 58 -18.22 -3.44 -0.86
C ARG A 58 -17.69 -2.13 -1.46
N SER A 59 -17.77 -1.04 -0.71
CA SER A 59 -17.25 0.26 -1.14
C SER A 59 -15.74 0.19 -1.37
N LEU A 60 -14.99 -0.41 -0.45
CA LEU A 60 -13.55 -0.63 -0.58
C LEU A 60 -13.21 -1.44 -1.83
N LYS A 61 -13.93 -2.55 -2.09
CA LYS A 61 -13.76 -3.37 -3.29
C LYS A 61 -14.02 -2.58 -4.58
N ALA A 62 -15.04 -1.71 -4.59
CA ALA A 62 -15.34 -0.87 -5.73
C ALA A 62 -14.21 0.13 -6.01
N PHE A 63 -13.73 0.84 -4.99
CA PHE A 63 -12.61 1.78 -5.13
C PHE A 63 -11.33 1.11 -5.63
N ILE A 64 -10.98 -0.04 -5.05
CA ILE A 64 -9.79 -0.80 -5.47
C ILE A 64 -9.95 -1.30 -6.91
N SER A 65 -11.15 -1.74 -7.31
CA SER A 65 -11.40 -2.13 -8.69
C SER A 65 -11.20 -0.96 -9.67
N MET A 66 -11.58 0.27 -9.27
CA MET A 66 -11.35 1.46 -10.08
C MET A 66 -9.87 1.79 -10.21
N ILE A 67 -9.09 1.72 -9.11
CA ILE A 67 -7.64 1.91 -9.14
C ILE A 67 -6.99 0.89 -10.06
N ASN A 68 -7.38 -0.38 -9.96
CA ASN A 68 -6.81 -1.47 -10.76
C ASN A 68 -7.05 -1.33 -12.27
N ILE A 69 -8.17 -0.71 -12.65
CA ILE A 69 -8.45 -0.43 -14.06
C ILE A 69 -7.52 0.66 -14.58
N LYS A 70 -7.24 1.66 -13.75
CA LYS A 70 -6.49 2.85 -14.13
C LYS A 70 -4.97 2.65 -14.08
N ASP A 71 -4.48 1.95 -13.05
CA ASP A 71 -3.05 1.71 -12.85
C ASP A 71 -2.78 0.27 -12.40
N ARG A 72 -2.27 -0.54 -13.33
CA ARG A 72 -1.92 -1.95 -13.09
C ARG A 72 -0.77 -2.13 -12.10
N TYR A 73 0.14 -1.15 -12.01
CA TYR A 73 1.30 -1.23 -11.11
C TYR A 73 0.90 -0.92 -9.68
N THR A 74 -0.03 0.00 -9.49
CA THR A 74 -0.56 0.38 -8.17
C THR A 74 -1.23 -0.81 -7.47
N TYR A 75 -1.92 -1.70 -8.20
CA TYR A 75 -2.58 -2.85 -7.56
C TYR A 75 -1.60 -3.82 -6.87
N ALA A 76 -0.63 -4.34 -7.62
CA ALA A 76 0.34 -5.28 -7.07
C ALA A 76 1.18 -4.65 -5.94
N HIS A 77 1.49 -3.36 -6.07
CA HIS A 77 2.12 -2.55 -5.04
C HIS A 77 1.24 -2.48 -3.78
N THR A 78 -0.01 -2.08 -3.91
CA THR A 78 -0.96 -1.96 -2.80
C THR A 78 -1.08 -3.28 -2.03
N GLU A 79 -1.23 -4.41 -2.72
CA GLU A 79 -1.30 -5.74 -2.09
C GLU A 79 -0.04 -6.05 -1.25
N ARG A 80 1.17 -5.72 -1.75
CA ARG A 80 2.41 -5.92 -1.02
C ARG A 80 2.53 -4.99 0.18
N VAL A 81 2.20 -3.70 0.02
CA VAL A 81 2.18 -2.73 1.13
C VAL A 81 1.24 -3.20 2.25
N VAL A 82 0.07 -3.74 1.90
CA VAL A 82 -0.85 -4.31 2.91
C VAL A 82 -0.27 -5.53 3.59
N ILE A 83 0.47 -6.39 2.89
CA ILE A 83 1.17 -7.53 3.50
C ILE A 83 2.24 -7.03 4.46
N TYR A 84 3.08 -6.08 4.06
CA TYR A 84 4.09 -5.48 4.95
C TYR A 84 3.45 -4.85 6.18
N THR A 85 2.40 -4.04 6.00
CA THR A 85 1.71 -3.39 7.13
C THR A 85 1.01 -4.38 8.05
N LYS A 86 0.50 -5.51 7.53
CA LYS A 86 -0.05 -6.60 8.34
C LYS A 86 0.99 -7.15 9.30
N TYR A 87 2.12 -7.63 8.77
CA TYR A 87 3.17 -8.23 9.60
C TYR A 87 3.87 -7.21 10.49
N PHE A 88 3.99 -5.97 10.03
CA PHE A 88 4.53 -4.89 10.85
C PHE A 88 3.59 -4.55 12.02
N GLY A 89 2.28 -4.51 11.79
CA GLY A 89 1.30 -4.36 12.87
C GLY A 89 1.27 -5.53 13.85
N GLU A 90 1.55 -6.76 13.38
CA GLU A 90 1.72 -7.93 14.25
C GLU A 90 3.00 -7.82 15.09
N TYR A 91 4.12 -7.40 14.47
CA TYR A 91 5.42 -7.23 15.14
C TYR A 91 5.37 -6.14 16.22
N LEU A 92 4.68 -5.05 15.95
CA LEU A 92 4.51 -3.91 16.87
C LEU A 92 3.45 -4.17 17.96
N ASP A 93 2.81 -5.33 17.96
CA ASP A 93 1.71 -5.70 18.86
C ASP A 93 0.56 -4.66 18.87
N LEU A 94 0.24 -4.14 17.69
CA LEU A 94 -0.87 -3.21 17.54
C LEU A 94 -2.19 -3.87 17.95
N THR A 95 -3.09 -3.09 18.52
CA THR A 95 -4.45 -3.56 18.80
C THR A 95 -5.18 -4.00 17.53
N LYS A 96 -6.22 -4.81 17.65
CA LYS A 96 -7.03 -5.23 16.50
C LYS A 96 -7.56 -4.03 15.71
N ALA A 97 -8.01 -2.98 16.39
CA ALA A 97 -8.53 -1.78 15.74
C ALA A 97 -7.44 -1.01 14.97
N GLU A 98 -6.23 -0.90 15.51
CA GLU A 98 -5.10 -0.26 14.82
C GLU A 98 -4.64 -1.06 13.62
N LYS A 99 -4.60 -2.41 13.72
CA LYS A 99 -4.29 -3.28 12.58
C LYS A 99 -5.29 -3.09 11.44
N ILE A 100 -6.58 -2.98 11.75
CA ILE A 100 -7.64 -2.69 10.78
C ILE A 100 -7.38 -1.33 10.12
N ARG A 101 -7.21 -0.28 10.93
CA ARG A 101 -6.98 1.07 10.42
C ARG A 101 -5.75 1.13 9.52
N LEU A 102 -4.67 0.50 9.91
CA LEU A 102 -3.43 0.47 9.12
C LEU A 102 -3.63 -0.24 7.77
N GLN A 103 -4.22 -1.44 7.77
CA GLN A 103 -4.39 -2.23 6.55
C GLN A 103 -5.40 -1.61 5.59
N VAL A 104 -6.54 -1.10 6.08
CA VAL A 104 -7.52 -0.39 5.23
C VAL A 104 -6.91 0.88 4.65
N SER A 105 -6.14 1.64 5.45
CA SER A 105 -5.46 2.83 4.95
C SER A 105 -4.38 2.49 3.93
N ALA A 106 -3.66 1.38 4.11
CA ALA A 106 -2.71 0.87 3.12
C ALA A 106 -3.39 0.49 1.79
N TYR A 107 -4.64 0.03 1.83
CA TYR A 107 -5.42 -0.21 0.62
C TYR A 107 -5.83 1.08 -0.10
N LEU A 108 -6.11 2.12 0.65
CA LEU A 108 -6.69 3.36 0.13
C LEU A 108 -5.67 4.48 -0.03
N HIS A 109 -4.41 4.32 0.40
CA HIS A 109 -3.45 5.43 0.45
C HIS A 109 -3.29 6.15 -0.88
N ASP A 110 -3.35 5.42 -1.96
CA ASP A 110 -3.17 5.87 -3.34
C ASP A 110 -4.48 6.16 -4.09
N ILE A 111 -5.66 6.09 -3.43
CA ILE A 111 -6.96 6.26 -4.11
C ILE A 111 -7.08 7.61 -4.82
N GLY A 112 -6.45 8.65 -4.33
CA GLY A 112 -6.46 9.97 -4.94
C GLY A 112 -5.76 10.05 -6.30
N LYS A 113 -4.96 9.05 -6.68
CA LYS A 113 -4.39 8.94 -8.02
C LYS A 113 -5.46 8.74 -9.10
N LEU A 114 -6.70 8.40 -8.71
CA LEU A 114 -7.85 8.37 -9.63
C LEU A 114 -8.12 9.73 -10.28
N GLU A 115 -7.77 10.84 -9.63
CA GLU A 115 -7.92 12.19 -10.16
C GLU A 115 -6.80 12.60 -11.14
N ILE A 116 -5.69 11.86 -11.19
CA ILE A 116 -4.57 12.16 -12.11
C ILE A 116 -4.95 11.67 -13.51
N PRO A 117 -4.86 12.49 -14.56
CA PRO A 117 -5.11 12.06 -15.94
C PRO A 117 -4.20 10.89 -16.35
N ASP A 118 -4.70 9.97 -17.19
CA ASP A 118 -4.00 8.73 -17.56
C ASP A 118 -2.69 8.98 -18.31
N ASP A 119 -2.64 10.00 -19.13
CA ASP A 119 -1.45 10.45 -19.85
C ASP A 119 -0.37 11.01 -18.92
N VAL A 120 -0.77 11.64 -17.82
CA VAL A 120 0.15 12.13 -16.77
C VAL A 120 0.57 10.99 -15.87
N LEU A 121 -0.36 10.11 -15.44
CA LEU A 121 -0.08 8.99 -14.56
C LEU A 121 0.92 7.98 -15.17
N ASN A 122 0.80 7.74 -16.48
CA ASN A 122 1.62 6.78 -17.23
C ASN A 122 2.77 7.44 -18.02
N LYS A 123 3.03 8.73 -17.78
CA LYS A 123 4.06 9.49 -18.49
C LYS A 123 5.46 8.93 -18.21
N LYS A 124 6.22 8.67 -19.27
CA LYS A 124 7.61 8.16 -19.19
C LYS A 124 8.64 9.27 -19.08
N GLU A 125 8.28 10.43 -19.58
CA GLU A 125 9.11 11.62 -19.56
C GLU A 125 9.07 12.28 -18.18
N LYS A 126 10.00 13.19 -17.95
CA LYS A 126 10.01 13.97 -16.71
C LYS A 126 8.72 14.80 -16.59
N LEU A 127 8.11 14.72 -15.42
CA LEU A 127 6.89 15.50 -15.12
C LEU A 127 7.20 17.00 -15.11
N THR A 128 6.27 17.79 -15.64
CA THR A 128 6.25 19.24 -15.42
C THR A 128 5.93 19.55 -13.96
N GLU A 129 6.14 20.79 -13.52
CA GLU A 129 5.82 21.16 -12.14
C GLU A 129 4.31 21.04 -11.83
N SER A 130 3.44 21.40 -12.79
CA SER A 130 1.99 21.25 -12.62
C SER A 130 1.57 19.77 -12.53
N GLU A 131 2.16 18.90 -13.34
CA GLU A 131 1.92 17.45 -13.27
C GLU A 131 2.43 16.86 -11.96
N ARG A 132 3.63 17.28 -11.52
CA ARG A 132 4.18 16.87 -10.22
C ARG A 132 3.27 17.28 -9.07
N GLN A 133 2.66 18.46 -9.14
CA GLN A 133 1.73 18.94 -8.12
C GLN A 133 0.48 18.04 -8.02
N MET A 134 0.02 17.41 -9.11
CA MET A 134 -1.08 16.43 -9.07
C MET A 134 -0.70 15.22 -8.22
N PHE A 135 0.55 14.72 -8.37
CA PHE A 135 1.04 13.63 -7.52
C PHE A 135 1.19 14.07 -6.05
N ILE A 136 1.67 15.27 -5.78
CA ILE A 136 1.78 15.80 -4.41
C ILE A 136 0.40 15.94 -3.76
N ASN A 137 -0.63 16.23 -4.54
CA ASN A 137 -1.98 16.43 -4.03
C ASN A 137 -2.78 15.13 -3.82
N HIS A 138 -2.32 13.96 -4.35
CA HIS A 138 -3.12 12.74 -4.29
C HIS A 138 -3.52 12.30 -2.86
N PRO A 139 -2.75 12.52 -1.78
CA PRO A 139 -3.22 12.15 -0.45
C PRO A 139 -4.45 12.95 -0.01
N GLN A 140 -4.48 14.25 -0.31
CA GLN A 140 -5.64 15.10 -0.04
C GLN A 140 -6.80 14.72 -0.96
N ALA A 141 -6.57 14.55 -2.26
CA ALA A 141 -7.57 14.07 -3.22
C ALA A 141 -8.19 12.74 -2.79
N GLY A 142 -7.38 11.83 -2.25
CA GLY A 142 -7.87 10.57 -1.70
C GLY A 142 -8.83 10.76 -0.53
N VAL A 143 -8.52 11.67 0.38
CA VAL A 143 -9.43 12.03 1.48
C VAL A 143 -10.71 12.67 0.96
N ASP A 144 -10.61 13.52 -0.06
CA ASP A 144 -11.76 14.21 -0.64
C ASP A 144 -12.71 13.25 -1.36
N LEU A 145 -12.18 12.22 -2.02
CA LEU A 145 -12.97 11.16 -2.66
C LEU A 145 -13.81 10.35 -1.66
N ILE A 146 -13.34 10.18 -0.43
CA ILE A 146 -14.03 9.40 0.59
C ILE A 146 -14.67 10.27 1.69
N LYS A 147 -14.72 11.61 1.52
CA LYS A 147 -15.11 12.55 2.59
C LYS A 147 -16.52 12.31 3.14
N ASP A 148 -17.46 11.92 2.27
CA ASP A 148 -18.88 11.74 2.62
C ASP A 148 -19.20 10.32 3.15
N ILE A 149 -18.20 9.44 3.21
CA ILE A 149 -18.34 8.07 3.72
C ILE A 149 -17.90 8.05 5.18
N LYS A 150 -18.85 8.24 6.12
CA LYS A 150 -18.55 8.32 7.56
C LYS A 150 -17.81 7.09 8.10
N GLN A 151 -18.07 5.92 7.56
CA GLN A 151 -17.40 4.67 7.96
C GLN A 151 -15.90 4.68 7.65
N LEU A 152 -15.42 5.61 6.81
CA LEU A 152 -14.02 5.76 6.43
C LEU A 152 -13.31 6.93 7.15
N ASP A 153 -13.99 7.62 8.08
CA ASP A 153 -13.44 8.80 8.76
C ASP A 153 -12.14 8.49 9.52
N GLU A 154 -12.08 7.34 10.17
CA GLU A 154 -10.91 6.92 10.97
C GLU A 154 -9.65 6.61 10.13
N PHE A 155 -9.81 6.39 8.82
CA PHE A 155 -8.69 6.10 7.89
C PHE A 155 -8.11 7.35 7.26
N LYS A 156 -8.90 8.44 7.16
CA LYS A 156 -8.53 9.70 6.49
C LYS A 156 -7.22 10.30 6.99
N PRO A 157 -6.93 10.40 8.31
CA PRO A 157 -5.66 10.94 8.79
C PRO A 157 -4.46 10.13 8.32
N ILE A 158 -4.60 8.80 8.22
CA ILE A 158 -3.51 7.90 7.81
C ILE A 158 -3.25 8.06 6.31
N ILE A 159 -4.31 8.08 5.50
CA ILE A 159 -4.25 8.30 4.06
C ILE A 159 -3.67 9.68 3.75
N LYS A 160 -4.11 10.72 4.45
CA LYS A 160 -3.65 12.09 4.21
C LYS A 160 -2.15 12.27 4.44
N HIS A 161 -1.61 11.63 5.49
CA HIS A 161 -0.27 11.93 5.99
C HIS A 161 0.77 10.83 5.68
N HIS A 162 0.52 9.91 4.75
CA HIS A 162 1.46 8.83 4.42
C HIS A 162 2.69 9.30 3.63
N HIS A 163 2.69 10.53 3.13
CA HIS A 163 3.86 11.18 2.50
C HIS A 163 4.49 12.29 3.35
N GLU A 164 4.07 12.40 4.62
CA GLU A 164 4.81 13.23 5.55
C GLU A 164 6.19 12.61 5.86
N ARG A 165 7.15 13.49 6.08
CA ARG A 165 8.53 13.10 6.41
C ARG A 165 8.82 13.46 7.86
N TYR A 166 9.59 12.62 8.52
CA TYR A 166 9.93 12.81 9.93
C TYR A 166 10.64 14.16 10.20
N ASP A 167 11.37 14.69 9.19
CA ASP A 167 12.03 16.01 9.23
C ASP A 167 11.08 17.19 8.94
N GLY A 168 9.83 16.95 8.59
CA GLY A 168 8.82 17.96 8.27
C GLY A 168 8.91 18.55 6.86
N LYS A 169 9.69 17.92 5.97
CA LYS A 169 9.79 18.32 4.55
C LYS A 169 8.85 17.52 3.65
N GLY A 170 7.90 16.79 4.25
CA GLY A 170 6.88 16.03 3.56
C GLY A 170 5.67 16.87 3.18
N TYR A 171 4.65 16.19 2.73
CA TYR A 171 3.38 16.80 2.30
C TYR A 171 2.20 15.93 2.72
N PRO A 172 0.98 16.47 2.79
CA PRO A 172 0.55 17.81 2.40
C PRO A 172 0.68 18.87 3.51
N SER A 173 0.93 18.50 4.76
CA SER A 173 0.81 19.40 5.93
C SER A 173 2.15 19.83 6.53
N GLY A 174 3.26 19.16 6.17
CA GLY A 174 4.59 19.45 6.72
C GLY A 174 4.74 19.09 8.20
N LEU A 175 4.01 18.06 8.65
CA LEU A 175 4.08 17.57 10.03
C LEU A 175 5.45 16.97 10.32
N LYS A 176 5.90 17.08 11.60
CA LYS A 176 7.21 16.61 12.03
C LYS A 176 7.10 15.55 13.12
N ARG A 177 7.99 14.58 13.06
CA ARG A 177 8.16 13.58 14.13
C ARG A 177 6.82 12.98 14.58
N THR A 178 6.46 13.14 15.84
CA THR A 178 5.25 12.59 16.47
C THR A 178 3.96 13.37 16.16
N GLU A 179 4.05 14.54 15.49
CA GLU A 179 2.89 15.20 14.91
C GLU A 179 2.28 14.37 13.78
N ILE A 180 3.11 13.58 13.07
CA ILE A 180 2.66 12.64 12.05
C ILE A 180 1.93 11.48 12.75
N PRO A 181 0.69 11.14 12.35
CA PRO A 181 -0.02 10.02 12.93
C PRO A 181 0.82 8.75 12.95
N TYR A 182 0.81 8.01 14.04
CA TYR A 182 1.67 6.84 14.23
C TYR A 182 1.53 5.81 13.10
N LEU A 183 0.29 5.51 12.72
CA LEU A 183 0.01 4.56 11.64
C LEU A 183 0.43 5.09 10.26
N SER A 184 0.47 6.42 10.06
CA SER A 184 1.03 7.00 8.83
C SER A 184 2.54 6.77 8.74
N ARG A 185 3.28 6.96 9.85
CA ARG A 185 4.74 6.69 9.89
C ARG A 185 5.05 5.22 9.58
N ILE A 186 4.21 4.28 10.05
CA ILE A 186 4.32 2.86 9.73
C ILE A 186 4.07 2.61 8.24
N LEU A 187 2.99 3.18 7.70
CA LEU A 187 2.62 3.04 6.30
C LEU A 187 3.69 3.60 5.36
N THR A 188 4.25 4.78 5.68
CA THR A 188 5.32 5.43 4.90
C THR A 188 6.54 4.52 4.70
N ILE A 189 6.94 3.77 5.73
CA ILE A 189 8.08 2.84 5.66
C ILE A 189 7.74 1.67 4.74
N ALA A 190 6.58 1.05 4.93
CA ALA A 190 6.14 -0.10 4.12
C ALA A 190 5.97 0.26 2.63
N ASP A 191 5.34 1.41 2.35
CA ASP A 191 5.17 1.96 1.00
C ASP A 191 6.51 2.24 0.33
N SER A 192 7.41 2.96 1.02
CA SER A 192 8.73 3.29 0.49
C SER A 192 9.58 2.05 0.25
N PHE A 193 9.54 1.06 1.14
CA PHE A 193 10.28 -0.18 0.99
C PHE A 193 9.81 -0.95 -0.24
N ASP A 194 8.49 -1.11 -0.42
CA ASP A 194 7.95 -1.75 -1.62
C ASP A 194 8.29 -0.96 -2.89
N ALA A 195 8.19 0.36 -2.85
CA ALA A 195 8.54 1.21 -3.99
C ALA A 195 10.00 1.05 -4.44
N MET A 196 10.92 0.76 -3.53
CA MET A 196 12.34 0.55 -3.81
C MET A 196 12.65 -0.87 -4.30
N THR A 197 11.98 -1.88 -3.73
CA THR A 197 12.32 -3.29 -3.93
C THR A 197 11.47 -4.01 -4.97
N SER A 198 10.45 -3.33 -5.50
CA SER A 198 9.55 -3.88 -6.52
C SER A 198 9.85 -3.35 -7.91
N ASN A 199 9.51 -4.16 -8.93
CA ASN A 199 9.70 -3.79 -10.32
C ASN A 199 8.72 -2.68 -10.71
N ARG A 200 9.25 -1.49 -10.97
CA ARG A 200 8.50 -0.34 -11.53
C ARG A 200 9.10 0.03 -12.88
N PRO A 201 8.30 0.50 -13.87
CA PRO A 201 8.78 0.81 -15.22
C PRO A 201 9.89 1.84 -15.29
N TYR A 202 10.07 2.63 -14.23
CA TYR A 202 10.92 3.82 -14.21
C TYR A 202 12.10 3.74 -13.26
N ASN A 203 12.21 2.69 -12.41
CA ASN A 203 13.26 2.58 -11.41
C ASN A 203 14.02 1.27 -11.55
N LYS A 204 15.35 1.34 -11.33
CA LYS A 204 16.15 0.15 -11.09
C LYS A 204 15.71 -0.48 -9.78
N VAL A 205 15.26 -1.72 -9.85
CA VAL A 205 14.85 -2.49 -8.66
C VAL A 205 16.05 -2.65 -7.73
N LYS A 206 15.91 -2.21 -6.48
CA LYS A 206 16.90 -2.45 -5.42
C LYS A 206 16.73 -3.86 -4.86
N THR A 207 17.81 -4.47 -4.43
CA THR A 207 17.71 -5.69 -3.61
C THR A 207 17.10 -5.35 -2.25
N GLN A 208 16.71 -6.38 -1.51
CA GLN A 208 16.18 -6.20 -0.15
C GLN A 208 17.22 -5.52 0.76
N GLU A 209 18.49 -5.92 0.64
CA GLU A 209 19.60 -5.33 1.39
C GLU A 209 19.83 -3.86 1.03
N GLU A 210 19.74 -3.52 -0.26
CA GLU A 210 19.84 -2.12 -0.73
C GLU A 210 18.64 -1.29 -0.22
N GLY A 211 17.43 -1.86 -0.16
CA GLY A 211 16.24 -1.23 0.41
C GLY A 211 16.38 -0.98 1.91
N ILE A 212 16.87 -1.97 2.66
CA ILE A 212 17.16 -1.84 4.10
C ILE A 212 18.20 -0.75 4.34
N LYS A 213 19.28 -0.72 3.55
CA LYS A 213 20.29 0.32 3.64
C LYS A 213 19.70 1.71 3.42
N GLU A 214 18.86 1.88 2.42
CA GLU A 214 18.18 3.15 2.13
C GLU A 214 17.27 3.60 3.27
N LEU A 215 16.52 2.68 3.88
CA LEU A 215 15.71 3.01 5.06
C LEU A 215 16.57 3.53 6.21
N ARG A 216 17.73 2.88 6.50
CA ARG A 216 18.66 3.32 7.54
C ARG A 216 19.30 4.67 7.23
N ASP A 217 19.74 4.87 5.99
CA ASP A 217 20.38 6.12 5.55
C ASP A 217 19.42 7.32 5.66
N ASN A 218 18.10 7.08 5.61
CA ASN A 218 17.06 8.09 5.73
C ASN A 218 16.30 8.06 7.08
N ALA A 219 16.74 7.27 8.05
CA ALA A 219 16.20 7.29 9.41
C ALA A 219 16.46 8.65 10.09
N GLY A 220 15.44 9.19 10.76
CA GLY A 220 15.49 10.54 11.38
C GLY A 220 15.27 11.70 10.40
N THR A 221 15.27 11.44 9.07
CA THR A 221 14.94 12.43 8.04
C THR A 221 13.61 12.12 7.36
N GLN A 222 13.56 11.13 6.50
CA GLN A 222 12.30 10.70 5.88
C GLN A 222 11.48 9.84 6.82
N PHE A 223 12.13 8.93 7.53
CA PHE A 223 11.48 7.89 8.33
C PHE A 223 11.69 8.08 9.83
N ASP A 224 10.75 7.59 10.60
CA ASP A 224 10.90 7.45 12.05
C ASP A 224 12.01 6.43 12.36
N PRO A 225 13.10 6.84 13.05
CA PRO A 225 14.26 5.98 13.25
C PRO A 225 13.95 4.72 14.06
N ASP A 226 13.07 4.81 15.06
CA ASP A 226 12.70 3.67 15.89
C ASP A 226 11.86 2.66 15.07
N LEU A 227 11.00 3.16 14.20
CA LEU A 227 10.18 2.31 13.32
C LEU A 227 11.01 1.65 12.22
N VAL A 228 12.06 2.30 11.73
CA VAL A 228 12.95 1.71 10.72
C VAL A 228 13.60 0.43 11.25
N GLU A 229 14.24 0.46 12.43
CA GLU A 229 14.88 -0.74 12.97
C GLU A 229 13.84 -1.83 13.29
N LYS A 230 12.68 -1.47 13.84
CA LYS A 230 11.59 -2.43 14.08
C LYS A 230 11.05 -3.05 12.79
N PHE A 231 11.01 -2.29 11.69
CA PHE A 231 10.61 -2.82 10.37
C PHE A 231 11.63 -3.83 9.84
N ILE A 232 12.92 -3.54 10.01
CA ILE A 232 14.01 -4.44 9.60
C ILE A 232 13.98 -5.73 10.42
N ASP A 233 13.80 -5.64 11.73
CA ASP A 233 13.62 -6.81 12.60
C ASP A 233 12.39 -7.64 12.22
N MET A 234 11.30 -6.97 11.82
CA MET A 234 10.10 -7.61 11.31
C MET A 234 10.37 -8.38 10.02
N LEU A 235 11.12 -7.79 9.07
CA LEU A 235 11.50 -8.46 7.83
C LEU A 235 12.30 -9.75 8.09
N ASP A 236 13.24 -9.73 9.03
CA ASP A 236 14.00 -10.93 9.39
C ASP A 236 13.12 -11.98 10.09
N LYS A 237 12.31 -11.55 11.06
CA LYS A 237 11.39 -12.44 11.79
C LYS A 237 10.39 -13.16 10.88
N TYR A 238 9.87 -12.47 9.88
CA TYR A 238 8.85 -12.98 8.97
C TYR A 238 9.38 -13.23 7.55
N LYS A 239 10.69 -13.44 7.38
CA LYS A 239 11.34 -13.64 6.06
C LYS A 239 10.68 -14.70 5.18
N ASP A 240 10.07 -15.72 5.79
CA ASP A 240 9.34 -16.78 5.08
C ASP A 240 7.94 -16.33 4.59
N LYS A 241 7.54 -15.10 4.88
CA LYS A 241 6.25 -14.50 4.52
C LYS A 241 6.33 -13.46 3.39
N PHE A 242 7.57 -13.13 2.93
CA PHE A 242 7.84 -12.14 1.89
C PHE A 242 8.53 -12.72 0.66
#